data_e5655e3bd2871f526c11e4b5df5de67e
#
_entry.id   e5655e3bd2871f526c11e4b5df5de67e
#
_cell.length_a   1.000
_cell.length_b   1.000
_cell.length_c   1.000
_cell.angle_alpha   90.00
_cell.angle_beta   90.00
_cell.angle_gamma   90.00
#
_symmetry.space_group_name_H-M   'P 1'
#
loop_
_entity.id
_entity.type
_entity.pdbx_description
1 polymer ?
#
loop_
_entity_poly.entity_id
_entity_poly.type
_entity_poly.pdbx_seq_one_letter_code
_entity_poly.pdbx_strand_id
1 'polypeptide(L)'
;MTLRLFNTLTGQAEEFVPIVPGHVRMYVCGMTIYDLCHMGHARMMMAFDVVYRWLQVLGYEVTYVRNITDIEDKIIRRAVERGITIRQLTDEMIAAMREDIGAIGIEPPTHEPRATEYVPQMLSMIATLQDKGLAYQGDNGDVNFAVRKFPGYGKLSGKSLDDLRAGERVADMAQVVDRHAAHVHADLVRHDRLEDFSLSGQRVEDAKSHETLGPPRAAR
;
A
#
# COMPACT_ATOMS: atom_id res chain seq x y z
N MET A 1 24.54 5.06 24.11
CA MET A 1 24.55 6.11 23.05
C MET A 1 23.13 6.43 22.70
N THR A 2 22.77 7.71 22.62
CA THR A 2 21.42 8.12 22.22
C THR A 2 21.32 8.11 20.69
N LEU A 3 20.35 7.39 20.13
CA LEU A 3 20.09 7.38 18.69
C LEU A 3 19.53 8.74 18.28
N ARG A 4 20.08 9.34 17.23
CA ARG A 4 19.55 10.57 16.62
C ARG A 4 19.21 10.31 15.16
N LEU A 5 18.04 10.76 14.74
CA LEU A 5 17.57 10.65 13.34
C LEU A 5 17.23 12.03 12.80
N PHE A 6 17.42 12.21 11.51
CA PHE A 6 16.96 13.42 10.83
C PHE A 6 15.44 13.36 10.67
N ASN A 7 14.75 14.35 11.22
CA ASN A 7 13.31 14.48 11.11
C ASN A 7 12.98 15.46 9.97
N THR A 8 12.40 14.93 8.90
CA THR A 8 12.03 15.73 7.71
C THR A 8 11.03 16.84 8.04
N LEU A 9 10.15 16.62 9.03
CA LEU A 9 9.14 17.61 9.42
C LEU A 9 9.74 18.86 10.06
N THR A 10 10.79 18.68 10.88
CA THR A 10 11.49 19.79 11.58
C THR A 10 12.74 20.26 10.84
N GLY A 11 13.26 19.44 9.91
CA GLY A 11 14.51 19.71 9.19
C GLY A 11 15.77 19.55 10.05
N GLN A 12 15.68 18.86 11.18
CA GLN A 12 16.77 18.74 12.15
C GLN A 12 17.04 17.29 12.54
N ALA A 13 18.27 17.00 12.95
CA ALA A 13 18.61 15.74 13.61
C ALA A 13 18.20 15.81 15.08
N GLU A 14 17.26 14.95 15.47
CA GLU A 14 16.66 14.91 16.80
C GLU A 14 16.96 13.59 17.49
N GLU A 15 16.86 13.56 18.82
CA GLU A 15 16.87 12.34 19.58
C GLU A 15 15.67 11.48 19.19
N PHE A 16 15.94 10.22 18.88
CA PHE A 16 14.86 9.28 18.53
C PHE A 16 14.19 8.76 19.80
N VAL A 17 12.92 9.08 19.95
CA VAL A 17 12.08 8.59 21.05
C VAL A 17 10.93 7.78 20.43
N PRO A 18 10.87 6.45 20.63
CA PRO A 18 9.77 5.64 20.11
C PRO A 18 8.46 5.97 20.84
N ILE A 19 7.34 5.87 20.13
CA ILE A 19 5.99 6.10 20.67
C ILE A 19 5.70 5.13 21.84
N VAL A 20 6.14 3.89 21.71
CA VAL A 20 6.08 2.88 22.78
C VAL A 20 7.51 2.62 23.23
N PRO A 21 7.84 2.83 24.51
CA PRO A 21 9.20 2.60 25.02
C PRO A 21 9.70 1.19 24.67
N GLY A 22 10.90 1.11 24.12
CA GLY A 22 11.53 -0.16 23.73
C GLY A 22 11.02 -0.76 22.41
N HIS A 23 9.95 -0.25 21.80
CA HIS A 23 9.37 -0.80 20.58
C HIS A 23 9.34 0.22 19.44
N VAL A 24 9.96 -0.11 18.34
CA VAL A 24 9.98 0.69 17.09
C VAL A 24 9.03 0.08 16.06
N ARG A 25 8.16 0.90 15.50
CA ARG A 25 7.35 0.55 14.33
C ARG A 25 7.91 1.26 13.11
N MET A 26 8.50 0.48 12.21
CA MET A 26 9.14 0.98 11.00
C MET A 26 8.31 0.59 9.78
N TYR A 27 7.93 1.57 8.96
CA TYR A 27 7.28 1.34 7.67
C TYR A 27 8.19 1.84 6.55
N VAL A 28 8.36 1.00 5.54
CA VAL A 28 9.12 1.33 4.33
C VAL A 28 8.25 1.05 3.11
N CYS A 29 8.16 2.01 2.20
CA CYS A 29 7.47 1.81 0.94
C CYS A 29 8.16 0.71 0.13
N GLY A 30 7.39 -0.30 -0.29
CA GLY A 30 7.88 -1.38 -1.14
C GLY A 30 7.91 -1.01 -2.62
N MET A 31 8.35 -1.95 -3.45
CA MET A 31 8.40 -1.76 -4.89
C MET A 31 7.07 -2.11 -5.57
N THR A 32 6.85 -1.54 -6.77
CA THR A 32 5.78 -1.96 -7.68
C THR A 32 6.24 -3.22 -8.42
N ILE A 33 5.48 -4.29 -8.28
CA ILE A 33 5.84 -5.65 -8.73
C ILE A 33 5.37 -5.87 -10.18
N TYR A 34 6.05 -5.29 -11.16
CA TYR A 34 5.75 -5.49 -12.59
C TYR A 34 6.91 -6.08 -13.39
N ASP A 35 8.13 -6.09 -12.82
CA ASP A 35 9.35 -6.60 -13.45
C ASP A 35 10.34 -7.05 -12.37
N LEU A 36 11.46 -7.65 -12.78
CA LEU A 36 12.53 -8.12 -11.90
C LEU A 36 13.16 -6.98 -11.09
N CYS A 37 13.76 -7.33 -9.97
CA CYS A 37 14.54 -6.40 -9.17
C CYS A 37 15.75 -5.86 -9.95
N HIS A 38 16.08 -4.62 -9.72
CA HIS A 38 17.32 -4.01 -10.19
C HIS A 38 18.10 -3.40 -9.02
N MET A 39 19.34 -2.98 -9.28
CA MET A 39 20.26 -2.43 -8.25
C MET A 39 19.65 -1.31 -7.40
N GLY A 40 18.74 -0.51 -7.96
CA GLY A 40 18.03 0.53 -7.21
C GLY A 40 17.13 -0.04 -6.11
N HIS A 41 16.43 -1.13 -6.39
CA HIS A 41 15.61 -1.84 -5.40
C HIS A 41 16.49 -2.50 -4.33
N ALA A 42 17.53 -3.21 -4.74
CA ALA A 42 18.49 -3.83 -3.83
C ALA A 42 19.13 -2.80 -2.88
N ARG A 43 19.58 -1.66 -3.41
CA ARG A 43 20.13 -0.56 -2.62
C ARG A 43 19.16 -0.03 -1.56
N MET A 44 17.92 0.21 -1.96
CA MET A 44 16.87 0.70 -1.04
C MET A 44 16.62 -0.32 0.07
N MET A 45 16.41 -1.58 -0.29
CA MET A 45 16.13 -2.65 0.68
C MET A 45 17.31 -2.89 1.62
N MET A 46 18.55 -2.90 1.10
CA MET A 46 19.76 -3.03 1.91
C MET A 46 19.94 -1.88 2.91
N ALA A 47 19.66 -0.64 2.49
CA ALA A 47 19.75 0.50 3.38
C ALA A 47 18.80 0.37 4.58
N PHE A 48 17.56 -0.07 4.36
CA PHE A 48 16.60 -0.27 5.44
C PHE A 48 16.84 -1.56 6.24
N ASP A 49 17.45 -2.59 5.65
CA ASP A 49 17.91 -3.78 6.37
C ASP A 49 18.99 -3.40 7.39
N VAL A 50 19.95 -2.55 7.02
CA VAL A 50 20.94 -2.01 7.95
C VAL A 50 20.30 -1.23 9.10
N VAL A 51 19.32 -0.38 8.80
CA VAL A 51 18.56 0.35 9.83
C VAL A 51 17.82 -0.60 10.76
N TYR A 52 17.13 -1.60 10.20
CA TYR A 52 16.39 -2.61 10.94
C TYR A 52 17.30 -3.37 11.93
N ARG A 53 18.41 -3.92 11.43
CA ARG A 53 19.41 -4.64 12.26
C ARG A 53 20.03 -3.71 13.32
N TRP A 54 20.31 -2.48 12.97
CA TRP A 54 20.91 -1.52 13.90
C TRP A 54 19.96 -1.20 15.07
N LEU A 55 18.68 -1.02 14.80
CA LEU A 55 17.68 -0.81 15.85
C LEU A 55 17.61 -2.01 16.81
N GLN A 56 17.70 -3.25 16.28
CA GLN A 56 17.76 -4.45 17.11
C GLN A 56 19.04 -4.51 17.96
N VAL A 57 20.20 -4.14 17.40
CA VAL A 57 21.47 -4.05 18.14
C VAL A 57 21.38 -3.02 19.28
N LEU A 58 20.62 -1.95 19.10
CA LEU A 58 20.37 -0.96 20.14
C LEU A 58 19.36 -1.44 21.21
N GLY A 59 18.84 -2.67 21.11
CA GLY A 59 17.94 -3.29 22.08
C GLY A 59 16.46 -2.98 21.85
N TYR A 60 16.07 -2.41 20.70
CA TYR A 60 14.66 -2.21 20.38
C TYR A 60 14.03 -3.51 19.83
N GLU A 61 12.80 -3.77 20.27
CA GLU A 61 11.89 -4.64 19.50
C GLU A 61 11.41 -3.87 18.26
N VAL A 62 11.52 -4.45 17.08
CA VAL A 62 11.18 -3.75 15.82
C VAL A 62 10.09 -4.48 15.05
N THR A 63 8.94 -3.83 14.87
CA THR A 63 7.94 -4.25 13.89
C THR A 63 8.25 -3.56 12.57
N TYR A 64 8.80 -4.31 11.61
CA TYR A 64 9.14 -3.81 10.28
C TYR A 64 8.06 -4.20 9.26
N VAL A 65 7.45 -3.20 8.64
CA VAL A 65 6.45 -3.37 7.59
C VAL A 65 6.99 -2.82 6.28
N ARG A 66 6.91 -3.62 5.23
CA ARG A 66 7.19 -3.21 3.85
C ARG A 66 6.08 -3.72 2.95
N ASN A 67 5.33 -2.81 2.30
CA ASN A 67 4.24 -3.22 1.44
C ASN A 67 4.74 -3.78 0.10
N ILE A 68 3.87 -4.54 -0.56
CA ILE A 68 3.99 -4.91 -1.97
C ILE A 68 2.92 -4.15 -2.74
N THR A 69 3.32 -3.34 -3.72
CA THR A 69 2.40 -2.68 -4.64
C THR A 69 2.13 -3.63 -5.80
N ASP A 70 1.05 -4.40 -5.68
CA ASP A 70 0.63 -5.42 -6.65
C ASP A 70 -0.59 -5.00 -7.48
N ILE A 71 -0.95 -3.72 -7.45
CA ILE A 71 -1.96 -3.08 -8.29
C ILE A 71 -1.48 -1.70 -8.71
N GLU A 72 -1.27 -1.51 -10.03
CA GLU A 72 -0.82 -0.24 -10.64
C GLU A 72 -0.86 -0.40 -12.17
N ASP A 73 -0.96 0.68 -12.91
CA ASP A 73 -1.09 0.67 -14.38
C ASP A 73 0.03 -0.06 -15.12
N LYS A 74 1.27 0.01 -14.60
CA LYS A 74 2.41 -0.72 -15.19
C LYS A 74 2.24 -2.22 -15.06
N ILE A 75 1.66 -2.70 -13.95
CA ILE A 75 1.38 -4.12 -13.74
C ILE A 75 0.31 -4.58 -14.73
N ILE A 76 -0.77 -3.81 -14.88
CA ILE A 76 -1.85 -4.11 -15.84
C ILE A 76 -1.28 -4.21 -17.26
N ARG A 77 -0.52 -3.21 -17.68
CA ARG A 77 0.11 -3.18 -19.01
C ARG A 77 1.02 -4.38 -19.23
N ARG A 78 1.89 -4.68 -18.28
CA ARG A 78 2.83 -5.79 -18.37
C ARG A 78 2.13 -7.15 -18.42
N ALA A 79 1.07 -7.34 -17.65
CA ALA A 79 0.26 -8.56 -17.68
C ALA A 79 -0.40 -8.76 -19.07
N VAL A 80 -0.95 -7.69 -19.65
CA VAL A 80 -1.53 -7.71 -21.02
C VAL A 80 -0.46 -8.03 -22.06
N GLU A 81 0.71 -7.39 -22.02
CA GLU A 81 1.83 -7.67 -22.94
C GLU A 81 2.26 -9.14 -22.90
N ARG A 82 2.21 -9.77 -21.72
CA ARG A 82 2.59 -11.17 -21.52
C ARG A 82 1.45 -12.16 -21.74
N GLY A 83 0.21 -11.69 -21.90
CA GLY A 83 -0.97 -12.56 -22.04
C GLY A 83 -1.28 -13.38 -20.79
N ILE A 84 -0.97 -12.86 -19.60
CA ILE A 84 -1.20 -13.52 -18.30
C ILE A 84 -2.03 -12.63 -17.38
N THR A 85 -2.57 -13.19 -16.29
CA THR A 85 -3.30 -12.40 -15.31
C THR A 85 -2.36 -11.53 -14.46
N ILE A 86 -2.89 -10.46 -13.88
CA ILE A 86 -2.17 -9.60 -12.93
C ILE A 86 -1.64 -10.46 -11.76
N ARG A 87 -2.45 -11.38 -11.26
CA ARG A 87 -2.07 -12.26 -10.14
C ARG A 87 -0.90 -13.15 -10.50
N GLN A 88 -0.93 -13.78 -11.68
CA GLN A 88 0.19 -14.61 -12.15
C GLN A 88 1.49 -13.79 -12.28
N LEU A 89 1.41 -12.60 -12.89
CA LEU A 89 2.57 -11.73 -13.02
C LEU A 89 3.14 -11.35 -11.64
N THR A 90 2.29 -10.88 -10.74
CA THR A 90 2.75 -10.40 -9.43
C THR A 90 3.26 -11.52 -8.54
N ASP A 91 2.67 -12.70 -8.58
CA ASP A 91 3.17 -13.87 -7.83
C ASP A 91 4.56 -14.31 -8.33
N GLU A 92 4.78 -14.32 -9.65
CA GLU A 92 6.08 -14.62 -10.26
C GLU A 92 7.14 -13.58 -9.84
N MET A 93 6.82 -12.30 -9.94
CA MET A 93 7.76 -11.23 -9.62
C MET A 93 8.06 -11.15 -8.11
N ILE A 94 7.09 -11.44 -7.24
CA ILE A 94 7.30 -11.54 -5.80
C ILE A 94 8.25 -12.69 -5.47
N ALA A 95 8.08 -13.85 -6.12
CA ALA A 95 8.96 -14.99 -5.91
C ALA A 95 10.41 -14.65 -6.31
N ALA A 96 10.60 -14.07 -7.50
CA ALA A 96 11.91 -13.63 -7.97
C ALA A 96 12.53 -12.56 -7.04
N MET A 97 11.75 -11.56 -6.62
CA MET A 97 12.20 -10.55 -5.67
C MET A 97 12.71 -11.19 -4.37
N ARG A 98 11.95 -12.14 -3.81
CA ARG A 98 12.35 -12.79 -2.55
C ARG A 98 13.61 -13.63 -2.70
N GLU A 99 13.80 -14.27 -3.84
CA GLU A 99 15.03 -14.99 -4.16
C GLU A 99 16.23 -14.03 -4.25
N ASP A 100 16.09 -12.94 -5.02
CA ASP A 100 17.14 -11.93 -5.21
C ASP A 100 17.57 -11.29 -3.89
N ILE A 101 16.59 -10.82 -3.08
CA ILE A 101 16.90 -10.17 -1.79
C ILE A 101 17.45 -11.15 -0.76
N GLY A 102 17.00 -12.40 -0.78
CA GLY A 102 17.55 -13.48 0.06
C GLY A 102 19.00 -13.80 -0.29
N ALA A 103 19.34 -13.83 -1.58
CA ALA A 103 20.71 -14.10 -2.07
C ALA A 103 21.72 -13.05 -1.61
N ILE A 104 21.30 -11.79 -1.39
CA ILE A 104 22.14 -10.71 -0.85
C ILE A 104 22.04 -10.54 0.67
N GLY A 105 21.36 -11.49 1.36
CA GLY A 105 21.32 -11.56 2.82
C GLY A 105 20.40 -10.53 3.50
N ILE A 106 19.46 -9.93 2.79
CA ILE A 106 18.47 -9.01 3.36
C ILE A 106 17.43 -9.82 4.14
N GLU A 107 17.13 -9.41 5.37
CA GLU A 107 16.11 -10.03 6.20
C GLU A 107 14.69 -9.68 5.70
N PRO A 108 13.75 -10.64 5.75
CA PRO A 108 12.36 -10.36 5.45
C PRO A 108 11.76 -9.37 6.48
N PRO A 109 10.82 -8.51 6.08
CA PRO A 109 10.10 -7.67 7.03
C PRO A 109 9.19 -8.52 7.94
N THR A 110 8.79 -7.96 9.08
CA THR A 110 7.81 -8.61 9.99
C THR A 110 6.47 -8.83 9.28
N HIS A 111 6.04 -7.85 8.47
CA HIS A 111 4.83 -7.92 7.66
C HIS A 111 5.10 -7.38 6.25
N GLU A 112 4.61 -8.11 5.26
CA GLU A 112 4.75 -7.72 3.85
C GLU A 112 3.36 -7.73 3.16
N PRO A 113 2.46 -6.76 3.50
CA PRO A 113 1.09 -6.72 3.00
C PRO A 113 1.05 -6.39 1.50
N ARG A 114 0.19 -7.08 0.76
CA ARG A 114 -0.13 -6.78 -0.64
C ARG A 114 -1.22 -5.72 -0.71
N ALA A 115 -1.09 -4.73 -1.59
CA ALA A 115 -2.07 -3.65 -1.73
C ALA A 115 -3.46 -4.19 -2.09
N THR A 116 -3.55 -5.23 -2.93
CA THR A 116 -4.82 -5.87 -3.31
C THR A 116 -5.59 -6.47 -2.14
N GLU A 117 -4.89 -6.93 -1.08
CA GLU A 117 -5.50 -7.52 0.11
C GLU A 117 -6.09 -6.48 1.07
N TYR A 118 -5.77 -5.19 0.86
CA TYR A 118 -6.18 -4.07 1.72
C TYR A 118 -7.18 -3.12 1.06
N VAL A 119 -7.72 -3.46 -0.11
CA VAL A 119 -8.71 -2.63 -0.81
C VAL A 119 -9.94 -2.31 0.05
N PRO A 120 -10.55 -3.26 0.79
CA PRO A 120 -11.67 -2.94 1.67
C PRO A 120 -11.33 -1.89 2.74
N GLN A 121 -10.14 -1.96 3.33
CA GLN A 121 -9.67 -0.98 4.32
C GLN A 121 -9.42 0.39 3.69
N MET A 122 -8.90 0.43 2.45
CA MET A 122 -8.74 1.66 1.68
C MET A 122 -10.09 2.33 1.41
N LEU A 123 -11.10 1.56 0.99
CA LEU A 123 -12.45 2.06 0.75
C LEU A 123 -13.10 2.59 2.04
N SER A 124 -12.93 1.89 3.16
CA SER A 124 -13.41 2.35 4.47
C SER A 124 -12.75 3.66 4.90
N MET A 125 -11.45 3.80 4.67
CA MET A 125 -10.73 5.04 4.94
C MET A 125 -11.23 6.19 4.05
N ILE A 126 -11.45 5.94 2.76
CA ILE A 126 -12.01 6.92 1.80
C ILE A 126 -13.40 7.39 2.27
N ALA A 127 -14.29 6.46 2.64
CA ALA A 127 -15.60 6.81 3.17
C ALA A 127 -15.50 7.70 4.42
N THR A 128 -14.61 7.36 5.35
CA THR A 128 -14.35 8.20 6.53
C THR A 128 -13.86 9.60 6.17
N LEU A 129 -13.04 9.75 5.14
CA LEU A 129 -12.58 11.05 4.66
C LEU A 129 -13.71 11.85 4.00
N GLN A 130 -14.62 11.18 3.28
CA GLN A 130 -15.81 11.82 2.71
C GLN A 130 -16.75 12.31 3.80
N ASP A 131 -17.02 11.50 4.82
CA ASP A 131 -17.86 11.87 5.99
C ASP A 131 -17.28 13.10 6.74
N LYS A 132 -15.96 13.20 6.79
CA LYS A 132 -15.25 14.38 7.35
C LYS A 132 -15.20 15.58 6.41
N GLY A 133 -15.73 15.48 5.21
CA GLY A 133 -15.67 16.51 4.18
C GLY A 133 -14.26 16.77 3.62
N LEU A 134 -13.32 15.86 3.84
CA LEU A 134 -11.93 15.93 3.37
C LEU A 134 -11.73 15.20 2.04
N ALA A 135 -12.71 14.46 1.56
CA ALA A 135 -12.71 13.88 0.23
C ALA A 135 -14.03 14.16 -0.48
N TYR A 136 -14.02 14.16 -1.81
CA TYR A 136 -15.19 14.41 -2.65
C TYR A 136 -15.09 13.61 -3.94
N GLN A 137 -16.23 13.26 -4.51
CA GLN A 137 -16.30 12.62 -5.82
C GLN A 137 -16.26 13.68 -6.93
N GLY A 138 -15.37 13.50 -7.89
CA GLY A 138 -15.31 14.31 -9.10
C GLY A 138 -16.34 13.88 -10.15
N ASP A 139 -16.48 14.67 -11.21
CA ASP A 139 -17.45 14.43 -12.30
C ASP A 139 -17.15 13.13 -13.08
N ASN A 140 -15.89 12.69 -13.09
CA ASN A 140 -15.44 11.44 -13.71
C ASN A 140 -15.66 10.19 -12.83
N GLY A 141 -16.24 10.35 -11.63
CA GLY A 141 -16.46 9.29 -10.67
C GLY A 141 -15.29 9.00 -9.71
N ASP A 142 -14.12 9.59 -9.94
CA ASP A 142 -12.97 9.46 -9.04
C ASP A 142 -13.19 10.15 -7.70
N VAL A 143 -12.64 9.61 -6.63
CA VAL A 143 -12.65 10.26 -5.32
C VAL A 143 -11.33 10.98 -5.08
N ASN A 144 -11.43 12.27 -4.83
CA ASN A 144 -10.32 13.18 -4.66
C ASN A 144 -10.23 13.67 -3.21
N PHE A 145 -9.00 13.81 -2.69
CA PHE A 145 -8.77 14.43 -1.39
C PHE A 145 -8.80 15.96 -1.52
N ALA A 146 -9.58 16.62 -0.66
CA ALA A 146 -9.75 18.07 -0.66
C ALA A 146 -8.56 18.76 0.03
N VAL A 147 -7.41 18.81 -0.63
CA VAL A 147 -6.12 19.28 -0.06
C VAL A 147 -6.20 20.64 0.61
N ARG A 148 -7.00 21.58 0.05
CA ARG A 148 -7.17 22.93 0.62
C ARG A 148 -8.00 22.95 1.91
N LYS A 149 -8.73 21.89 2.22
CA LYS A 149 -9.47 21.74 3.48
C LYS A 149 -8.61 21.13 4.61
N PHE A 150 -7.40 20.68 4.31
CA PHE A 150 -6.47 20.12 5.30
C PHE A 150 -5.35 21.12 5.61
N PRO A 151 -5.38 21.82 6.76
CA PRO A 151 -4.47 22.95 7.05
C PRO A 151 -2.98 22.58 7.09
N GLY A 152 -2.66 21.30 7.29
CA GLY A 152 -1.28 20.81 7.36
C GLY A 152 -0.74 20.23 6.05
N TYR A 153 -1.52 20.29 4.95
CA TYR A 153 -1.09 19.70 3.68
C TYR A 153 0.16 20.38 3.13
N GLY A 154 1.13 19.58 2.67
CA GLY A 154 2.40 20.11 2.17
C GLY A 154 3.46 20.40 3.23
N LYS A 155 3.11 20.42 4.53
CA LYS A 155 4.04 20.76 5.62
C LYS A 155 5.25 19.81 5.67
N LEU A 156 5.05 18.50 5.48
CA LEU A 156 6.14 17.52 5.50
C LEU A 156 7.06 17.64 4.28
N SER A 157 6.50 17.90 3.09
CA SER A 157 7.28 18.05 1.85
C SER A 157 7.92 19.43 1.70
N GLY A 158 7.54 20.41 2.52
CA GLY A 158 7.97 21.80 2.42
C GLY A 158 7.45 22.52 1.17
N LYS A 159 6.47 21.95 0.46
CA LYS A 159 5.88 22.54 -0.76
C LYS A 159 4.61 23.29 -0.43
N SER A 160 4.44 24.46 -1.03
CA SER A 160 3.16 25.17 -1.00
C SER A 160 2.16 24.52 -1.98
N LEU A 161 0.87 24.69 -1.71
CA LEU A 161 -0.18 24.21 -2.64
C LEU A 161 -0.13 24.91 -4.00
N ASP A 162 0.37 26.13 -4.02
CA ASP A 162 0.45 26.93 -5.25
C ASP A 162 1.61 26.51 -6.16
N ASP A 163 2.63 25.83 -5.59
CA ASP A 163 3.74 25.22 -6.35
C ASP A 163 3.35 23.86 -6.96
N LEU A 164 2.21 23.29 -6.58
CA LEU A 164 1.75 22.01 -7.08
C LEU A 164 0.99 22.19 -8.40
N ARG A 165 1.51 21.61 -9.47
CA ARG A 165 0.84 21.60 -10.78
C ARG A 165 -0.30 20.59 -10.75
N ALA A 166 -1.53 21.09 -10.81
CA ALA A 166 -2.71 20.25 -10.87
C ALA A 166 -2.76 19.47 -12.22
N GLY A 167 -2.96 18.17 -12.16
CA GLY A 167 -3.20 17.34 -13.34
C GLY A 167 -1.97 16.91 -14.16
N GLU A 168 -0.75 17.30 -13.76
CA GLU A 168 0.48 16.96 -14.54
C GLU A 168 0.66 15.44 -14.74
N ARG A 169 0.25 14.63 -13.78
CA ARG A 169 0.33 13.16 -13.85
C ARG A 169 -0.86 12.50 -14.57
N VAL A 170 -2.02 13.17 -14.58
CA VAL A 170 -3.25 12.69 -15.20
C VAL A 170 -3.26 12.95 -16.70
N ALA A 171 -2.65 14.05 -17.16
CA ALA A 171 -2.56 14.37 -18.58
C ALA A 171 -1.73 13.35 -19.38
N ASP A 172 -0.62 12.85 -18.80
CA ASP A 172 0.19 11.80 -19.41
C ASP A 172 -0.55 10.45 -19.47
N MET A 173 -1.39 10.17 -18.49
CA MET A 173 -2.16 8.94 -18.38
C MET A 173 -3.35 8.92 -19.34
N ALA A 174 -4.04 10.04 -19.54
CA ALA A 174 -5.17 10.14 -20.47
C ALA A 174 -4.76 9.80 -21.91
N GLN A 175 -3.56 10.18 -22.35
CA GLN A 175 -3.06 9.85 -23.68
C GLN A 175 -2.72 8.36 -23.88
N VAL A 176 -2.41 7.64 -22.81
CA VAL A 176 -2.08 6.20 -22.84
C VAL A 176 -3.34 5.35 -22.71
N VAL A 177 -4.29 5.80 -21.90
CA VAL A 177 -5.55 5.08 -21.62
C VAL A 177 -6.50 5.11 -22.83
N ASP A 178 -6.54 6.22 -23.56
CA ASP A 178 -7.50 6.44 -24.66
C ASP A 178 -7.29 5.50 -25.87
N ARG A 179 -6.12 4.87 -26.02
CA ARG A 179 -5.84 3.94 -27.13
C ARG A 179 -6.07 2.47 -26.83
N HIS A 180 -6.09 2.03 -25.57
CA HIS A 180 -6.17 0.60 -25.19
C HIS A 180 -7.20 0.27 -24.10
N ALA A 181 -7.68 1.25 -23.34
CA ALA A 181 -8.47 1.03 -22.13
C ALA A 181 -9.93 0.64 -22.38
N ALA A 182 -10.51 1.00 -23.50
CA ALA A 182 -11.92 0.69 -23.75
C ALA A 182 -12.23 -0.82 -23.82
N HIS A 183 -11.26 -1.66 -24.18
CA HIS A 183 -11.44 -3.12 -24.25
C HIS A 183 -10.91 -3.83 -22.99
N VAL A 184 -9.75 -3.44 -22.48
CA VAL A 184 -9.07 -4.15 -21.38
C VAL A 184 -9.69 -3.82 -20.01
N HIS A 185 -10.14 -2.60 -19.81
CA HIS A 185 -10.75 -2.18 -18.55
C HIS A 185 -12.12 -2.86 -18.30
N ALA A 186 -12.90 -3.06 -19.36
CA ALA A 186 -14.20 -3.73 -19.27
C ALA A 186 -14.07 -5.24 -18.94
N ASP A 187 -13.05 -5.92 -19.45
CA ASP A 187 -12.87 -7.35 -19.25
C ASP A 187 -12.13 -7.69 -17.95
N LEU A 188 -11.12 -6.90 -17.55
CA LEU A 188 -10.42 -7.06 -16.26
C LEU A 188 -11.31 -6.73 -15.07
N VAL A 189 -12.12 -5.68 -15.17
CA VAL A 189 -13.09 -5.31 -14.12
C VAL A 189 -14.21 -6.33 -14.01
N ARG A 190 -14.62 -6.98 -15.10
CA ARG A 190 -15.70 -7.99 -15.07
C ARG A 190 -15.27 -9.34 -14.53
N HIS A 191 -14.05 -9.81 -14.75
CA HIS A 191 -13.67 -11.18 -14.36
C HIS A 191 -13.00 -11.28 -13.00
N ASP A 192 -12.04 -10.39 -12.65
CA ASP A 192 -11.29 -10.54 -11.39
C ASP A 192 -11.84 -9.73 -10.20
N ARG A 193 -12.51 -8.59 -10.43
CA ARG A 193 -12.99 -7.74 -9.34
C ARG A 193 -14.40 -8.02 -8.89
N LEU A 194 -15.30 -8.45 -9.79
CA LEU A 194 -16.71 -8.65 -9.41
C LEU A 194 -16.96 -10.00 -8.75
N GLU A 195 -16.19 -11.03 -9.10
CA GLU A 195 -16.32 -12.34 -8.45
C GLU A 195 -15.74 -12.32 -7.03
N ASP A 196 -14.57 -11.68 -6.80
CA ASP A 196 -14.01 -11.50 -5.47
C ASP A 196 -14.84 -10.54 -4.58
N PHE A 197 -15.45 -9.53 -5.16
CA PHE A 197 -16.33 -8.61 -4.44
C PHE A 197 -17.67 -9.24 -4.07
N SER A 198 -18.23 -10.11 -4.91
CA SER A 198 -19.46 -10.86 -4.64
C SER A 198 -19.28 -11.86 -3.49
N LEU A 199 -18.14 -12.56 -3.46
CA LEU A 199 -17.84 -13.55 -2.41
C LEU A 199 -17.55 -12.91 -1.05
N SER A 200 -16.97 -11.70 -1.00
CA SER A 200 -16.75 -10.99 0.27
C SER A 200 -18.05 -10.44 0.87
N GLY A 201 -19.00 -10.01 0.04
CA GLY A 201 -20.34 -9.57 0.47
C GLY A 201 -21.16 -10.72 1.08
N GLN A 202 -21.14 -11.89 0.49
CA GLN A 202 -21.82 -13.08 1.01
C GLN A 202 -21.24 -13.59 2.33
N ARG A 203 -19.91 -13.54 2.52
CA ARG A 203 -19.29 -13.95 3.80
C ARG A 203 -19.63 -13.03 4.98
N VAL A 204 -19.92 -11.76 4.73
CA VAL A 204 -20.33 -10.83 5.79
C VAL A 204 -21.81 -11.06 6.22
N GLU A 205 -22.67 -11.48 5.30
CA GLU A 205 -24.05 -11.82 5.62
C GLU A 205 -24.15 -13.17 6.36
N ASP A 206 -23.37 -14.18 5.96
CA ASP A 206 -23.33 -15.48 6.64
C ASP A 206 -22.75 -15.38 8.07
N ALA A 207 -21.86 -14.43 8.35
CA ALA A 207 -21.36 -14.18 9.71
C ALA A 207 -22.41 -13.54 10.63
N LYS A 208 -23.37 -12.79 10.08
CA LYS A 208 -24.47 -12.20 10.87
C LYS A 208 -25.60 -13.18 11.19
N SER A 209 -25.74 -14.26 10.45
CA SER A 209 -26.80 -15.27 10.66
C SER A 209 -26.44 -16.34 11.70
N HIS A 210 -25.20 -16.39 12.20
CA HIS A 210 -24.77 -17.36 13.22
C HIS A 210 -24.81 -16.86 14.67
N GLU A 211 -25.21 -15.63 14.93
CA GLU A 211 -25.25 -15.03 16.28
C GLU A 211 -26.59 -15.22 17.04
N THR A 212 -27.52 -16.04 16.53
CA THR A 212 -28.80 -16.28 17.16
C THR A 212 -29.07 -17.76 17.56
N LEU A 213 -28.05 -18.46 18.03
CA LEU A 213 -28.25 -19.76 18.69
C LEU A 213 -28.07 -19.60 20.20
N GLY A 214 -29.16 -19.66 20.91
CA GLY A 214 -29.25 -19.54 22.37
C GLY A 214 -28.52 -20.66 23.13
N PRO A 215 -28.41 -20.54 24.47
CA PRO A 215 -27.55 -21.39 25.28
C PRO A 215 -27.99 -22.86 25.31
N PRO A 216 -27.04 -23.83 25.41
CA PRO A 216 -27.40 -25.24 25.47
C PRO A 216 -28.13 -25.60 26.76
N ARG A 217 -29.24 -26.30 26.64
CA ARG A 217 -29.97 -26.88 27.76
C ARG A 217 -29.11 -27.95 28.45
N ALA A 218 -29.00 -27.82 29.76
CA ALA A 218 -28.40 -28.84 30.61
C ALA A 218 -29.22 -30.15 30.53
N ALA A 219 -28.53 -31.26 30.27
CA ALA A 219 -29.07 -32.59 30.43
C ALA A 219 -28.77 -33.10 31.84
N ARG A 220 -29.77 -33.72 32.44
CA ARG A 220 -29.70 -34.41 33.74
C ARG A 220 -28.87 -35.71 33.64
#